data_da075a6801cd051fe25d6f6f24286a00
#
_entry.id   da075a6801cd051fe25d6f6f24286a00
#
_cell.length_a   1.000
_cell.length_b   1.000
_cell.length_c   1.000
_cell.angle_alpha   90.00
_cell.angle_beta   90.00
_cell.angle_gamma   90.00
#
_symmetry.space_group_name_H-M   'P 1'
#
loop_
_entity.id
_entity.type
_entity.pdbx_description
1 polymer ?
#
loop_
_entity_poly.entity_id
_entity_poly.type
_entity_poly.pdbx_seq_one_letter_code
_entity_poly.pdbx_strand_id
1 'polypeptide(L)'
;MGNPFLYSYSIPDDSTEPRIQVPKCILGDDLGELWKNSSFTDCCVVVAGQEFRAHKAILAAHSPVFRAMFEHDTEESRKNRIEIHDLKPEVFKAMMDFIYTGKQPDLHSMADAVLVATYKYGLERLKFMCESALCRDLSVENAAHTLFLVDLHSSVQLKTRAMDFIAAHASEVFETLSWKTLVYSYPHLGG
;
A
#
# COMPACT_ATOMS: atom_id res chain seq x y z
N MET A 1 4.42 -71.47 19.40
CA MET A 1 4.96 -70.53 20.41
C MET A 1 4.62 -69.19 19.94
N GLY A 2 3.56 -68.66 20.47
CA GLY A 2 3.05 -67.30 20.14
C GLY A 2 3.78 -66.24 20.95
N ASN A 3 4.07 -65.16 20.33
CA ASN A 3 4.62 -63.97 21.00
C ASN A 3 3.46 -63.02 21.36
N PRO A 4 3.09 -62.87 22.66
CA PRO A 4 2.10 -61.91 23.09
C PRO A 4 2.86 -60.68 23.56
N PHE A 5 2.47 -59.56 23.18
CA PHE A 5 2.70 -58.21 23.70
C PHE A 5 2.92 -57.18 22.56
N LEU A 6 1.86 -56.96 21.77
CA LEU A 6 1.68 -55.66 21.14
C LEU A 6 0.73 -54.86 22.04
N TYR A 7 1.31 -54.13 22.97
CA TYR A 7 0.59 -53.03 23.63
C TYR A 7 0.45 -51.88 22.62
N SER A 8 -0.73 -51.77 22.02
CA SER A 8 -1.10 -50.53 21.33
C SER A 8 -1.28 -49.43 22.38
N TYR A 9 -0.29 -48.60 22.53
CA TYR A 9 -0.46 -47.33 23.24
C TYR A 9 -1.38 -46.43 22.39
N SER A 10 -2.63 -46.38 22.79
CA SER A 10 -3.53 -45.29 22.33
C SER A 10 -3.05 -44.02 23.00
N ILE A 11 -2.47 -43.10 22.24
CA ILE A 11 -2.22 -41.74 22.68
C ILE A 11 -3.59 -41.14 22.99
N PRO A 12 -3.88 -40.65 24.21
CA PRO A 12 -5.12 -39.97 24.47
C PRO A 12 -5.15 -38.74 23.56
N ASP A 13 -6.25 -38.58 22.84
CA ASP A 13 -6.55 -37.35 22.11
C ASP A 13 -6.67 -36.18 23.14
N ASP A 14 -5.63 -35.38 23.23
CA ASP A 14 -5.51 -34.26 24.16
C ASP A 14 -6.33 -33.04 23.69
N SER A 15 -7.55 -33.31 23.19
CA SER A 15 -8.46 -32.28 22.65
C SER A 15 -9.37 -31.66 23.71
N THR A 16 -9.14 -31.92 25.02
CA THR A 16 -9.99 -31.41 26.13
C THR A 16 -9.37 -30.34 27.01
N GLU A 17 -8.19 -29.82 26.70
CA GLU A 17 -7.69 -28.64 27.40
C GLU A 17 -8.53 -27.42 27.02
N PRO A 18 -9.05 -26.66 27.98
CA PRO A 18 -9.76 -25.41 27.70
C PRO A 18 -8.78 -24.43 27.07
N ARG A 19 -8.83 -24.30 25.74
CA ARG A 19 -7.99 -23.34 25.01
C ARG A 19 -8.42 -21.92 25.39
N ILE A 20 -7.58 -21.23 26.15
CA ILE A 20 -7.73 -19.82 26.41
C ILE A 20 -7.70 -19.10 25.05
N GLN A 21 -8.79 -18.48 24.66
CA GLN A 21 -8.86 -17.69 23.44
C GLN A 21 -8.21 -16.33 23.68
N VAL A 22 -7.05 -16.11 23.08
CA VAL A 22 -6.40 -14.79 23.10
C VAL A 22 -7.21 -13.84 22.20
N PRO A 23 -7.68 -12.68 22.71
CA PRO A 23 -8.36 -11.69 21.90
C PRO A 23 -7.53 -11.25 20.71
N LYS A 24 -8.18 -10.89 19.59
CA LYS A 24 -7.50 -10.36 18.42
C LYS A 24 -6.77 -9.07 18.79
N CYS A 25 -5.54 -8.92 18.28
CA CYS A 25 -4.78 -7.67 18.44
C CYS A 25 -5.54 -6.49 17.81
N ILE A 26 -5.75 -5.43 18.57
CA ILE A 26 -6.44 -4.20 18.15
C ILE A 26 -5.49 -2.99 18.06
N LEU A 27 -4.18 -3.20 18.18
CA LEU A 27 -3.18 -2.12 18.19
C LEU A 27 -3.33 -1.16 16.98
N GLY A 28 -3.57 -1.70 15.79
CA GLY A 28 -3.80 -0.86 14.61
C GLY A 28 -5.09 -0.05 14.69
N ASP A 29 -6.13 -0.57 15.34
CA ASP A 29 -7.37 0.18 15.55
C ASP A 29 -7.14 1.31 16.56
N ASP A 30 -6.44 1.05 17.66
CA ASP A 30 -6.09 2.04 18.67
C ASP A 30 -5.24 3.19 18.10
N LEU A 31 -4.21 2.85 17.32
CA LEU A 31 -3.40 3.87 16.63
C LEU A 31 -4.20 4.65 15.59
N GLY A 32 -5.12 3.98 14.87
CA GLY A 32 -6.03 4.64 13.94
C GLY A 32 -6.96 5.65 14.61
N GLU A 33 -7.40 5.38 15.84
CA GLU A 33 -8.19 6.34 16.62
C GLU A 33 -7.37 7.58 17.04
N LEU A 34 -6.08 7.42 17.39
CA LEU A 34 -5.20 8.57 17.65
C LEU A 34 -5.07 9.46 16.41
N TRP A 35 -4.94 8.86 15.23
CA TRP A 35 -4.91 9.59 13.97
C TRP A 35 -6.20 10.34 13.69
N LYS A 36 -7.34 9.67 13.72
CA LYS A 36 -8.65 10.25 13.45
C LYS A 36 -9.01 11.41 14.37
N ASN A 37 -8.68 11.27 15.64
CA ASN A 37 -9.01 12.25 16.68
C ASN A 37 -7.91 13.30 16.86
N SER A 38 -6.79 13.22 16.13
CA SER A 38 -5.62 14.10 16.27
C SER A 38 -5.13 14.20 17.72
N SER A 39 -5.22 13.10 18.48
CA SER A 39 -4.85 13.06 19.89
C SER A 39 -3.35 12.90 20.06
N PHE A 40 -2.73 13.64 20.98
CA PHE A 40 -1.30 13.57 21.34
C PHE A 40 -0.34 13.82 20.17
N THR A 41 -0.73 14.54 19.16
CA THR A 41 0.08 14.84 17.98
C THR A 41 1.22 15.80 18.31
N ASP A 42 2.38 15.59 17.70
CA ASP A 42 3.61 16.36 17.91
C ASP A 42 4.16 16.98 16.61
N CYS A 43 3.48 16.77 15.47
CA CYS A 43 3.81 17.43 14.20
C CYS A 43 2.56 17.73 13.37
N CYS A 44 2.76 18.57 12.35
CA CYS A 44 1.76 18.97 11.37
C CYS A 44 2.29 18.73 9.96
N VAL A 45 1.51 18.04 9.12
CA VAL A 45 1.80 17.89 7.70
C VAL A 45 0.77 18.68 6.91
N VAL A 46 1.22 19.55 6.01
CA VAL A 46 0.37 20.37 5.16
C VAL A 46 0.40 19.84 3.74
N VAL A 47 -0.75 19.48 3.21
CA VAL A 47 -0.89 18.94 1.86
C VAL A 47 -1.88 19.78 1.09
N ALA A 48 -1.44 20.46 0.02
CA ALA A 48 -2.28 21.37 -0.76
C ALA A 48 -3.06 22.39 0.11
N GLY A 49 -2.43 22.90 1.17
CA GLY A 49 -3.02 23.85 2.11
C GLY A 49 -3.89 23.24 3.22
N GLN A 50 -4.16 21.93 3.18
CA GLN A 50 -4.88 21.24 4.25
C GLN A 50 -3.90 20.73 5.31
N GLU A 51 -4.20 21.02 6.58
CA GLU A 51 -3.39 20.57 7.72
C GLU A 51 -3.83 19.21 8.26
N PHE A 52 -2.83 18.34 8.49
CA PHE A 52 -2.99 17.04 9.10
C PHE A 52 -2.08 16.95 10.33
N ARG A 53 -2.68 16.73 11.49
CA ARG A 53 -1.95 16.52 12.74
C ARG A 53 -1.50 15.07 12.84
N ALA A 54 -0.23 14.83 13.18
CA ALA A 54 0.36 13.49 13.14
C ALA A 54 1.39 13.27 14.27
N HIS A 55 1.96 12.07 14.32
CA HIS A 55 2.95 11.65 15.31
C HIS A 55 4.26 11.32 14.60
N LYS A 56 5.32 12.09 14.88
CA LYS A 56 6.66 11.90 14.28
C LYS A 56 7.14 10.46 14.41
N ALA A 57 7.03 9.88 15.61
CA ALA A 57 7.49 8.51 15.86
C ALA A 57 6.81 7.48 14.97
N ILE A 58 5.49 7.61 14.75
CA ILE A 58 4.73 6.68 13.89
C ILE A 58 5.11 6.87 12.43
N LEU A 59 5.20 8.12 11.96
CA LEU A 59 5.62 8.42 10.59
C LEU A 59 7.04 7.91 10.30
N ALA A 60 8.00 8.20 11.20
CA ALA A 60 9.39 7.78 11.08
C ALA A 60 9.57 6.25 11.17
N ALA A 61 8.72 5.57 11.93
CA ALA A 61 8.76 4.11 12.04
C ALA A 61 8.39 3.40 10.73
N HIS A 62 7.46 3.97 9.95
CA HIS A 62 6.90 3.34 8.75
C HIS A 62 7.48 3.87 7.43
N SER A 63 8.03 5.11 7.43
CA SER A 63 8.57 5.73 6.23
C SER A 63 10.00 6.22 6.43
N PRO A 64 10.96 5.71 5.66
CA PRO A 64 12.33 6.19 5.70
C PRO A 64 12.44 7.67 5.29
N VAL A 65 11.53 8.14 4.44
CA VAL A 65 11.50 9.53 3.98
C VAL A 65 11.03 10.46 5.10
N PHE A 66 9.94 10.14 5.79
CA PHE A 66 9.52 10.90 6.97
C PHE A 66 10.56 10.87 8.08
N ARG A 67 11.22 9.72 8.30
CA ARG A 67 12.33 9.62 9.24
C ARG A 67 13.42 10.62 8.90
N ALA A 68 13.89 10.62 7.65
CA ALA A 68 14.93 11.53 7.20
C ALA A 68 14.53 13.01 7.36
N MET A 69 13.27 13.36 7.07
CA MET A 69 12.75 14.72 7.26
C MET A 69 12.79 15.18 8.73
N PHE A 70 12.63 14.26 9.69
CA PHE A 70 12.65 14.62 11.11
C PHE A 70 14.05 14.52 11.74
N GLU A 71 14.94 13.69 11.20
CA GLU A 71 16.31 13.51 11.73
C GLU A 71 17.27 14.61 11.27
N HIS A 72 17.05 15.18 10.10
CA HIS A 72 17.89 16.27 9.60
C HIS A 72 17.49 17.60 10.23
N ASP A 73 18.50 18.45 10.52
CA ASP A 73 18.31 19.81 11.08
C ASP A 73 17.80 20.76 10.00
N THR A 74 16.59 20.48 9.52
CA THR A 74 15.88 21.29 8.53
C THR A 74 14.88 22.23 9.21
N GLU A 75 14.37 23.19 8.46
CA GLU A 75 13.30 24.06 8.98
C GLU A 75 12.04 23.26 9.35
N GLU A 76 11.71 22.19 8.61
CA GLU A 76 10.61 21.29 8.88
C GLU A 76 10.77 20.60 10.23
N SER A 77 11.98 20.11 10.50
CA SER A 77 12.32 19.47 11.79
C SER A 77 12.16 20.44 12.96
N ARG A 78 12.67 21.67 12.82
CA ARG A 78 12.63 22.71 13.87
C ARG A 78 11.21 23.21 14.13
N LYS A 79 10.40 23.36 13.09
CA LYS A 79 9.01 23.83 13.18
C LYS A 79 7.99 22.75 13.45
N ASN A 80 8.40 21.47 13.44
CA ASN A 80 7.50 20.32 13.49
C ASN A 80 6.41 20.36 12.41
N ARG A 81 6.73 20.96 11.25
CA ARG A 81 5.81 21.21 10.15
C ARG A 81 6.44 20.79 8.83
N ILE A 82 5.79 19.92 8.11
CA ILE A 82 6.19 19.44 6.78
C ILE A 82 5.18 19.98 5.75
N GLU A 83 5.66 20.51 4.63
CA GLU A 83 4.82 20.92 3.52
C GLU A 83 5.02 19.96 2.33
N ILE A 84 3.93 19.38 1.85
CA ILE A 84 3.88 18.48 0.70
C ILE A 84 3.04 19.11 -0.40
N HIS A 85 3.68 19.40 -1.54
CA HIS A 85 3.06 20.15 -2.64
C HIS A 85 2.62 19.24 -3.80
N ASP A 86 3.09 18.01 -3.85
CA ASP A 86 2.94 17.09 -4.98
C ASP A 86 1.99 15.91 -4.71
N LEU A 87 1.23 15.99 -3.62
CA LEU A 87 0.18 15.03 -3.30
C LEU A 87 -1.18 15.70 -3.20
N LYS A 88 -2.22 14.94 -3.51
CA LYS A 88 -3.59 15.32 -3.16
C LYS A 88 -3.90 14.93 -1.72
N PRO A 89 -4.72 15.71 -0.99
CA PRO A 89 -5.09 15.41 0.39
C PRO A 89 -5.69 14.01 0.61
N GLU A 90 -6.52 13.53 -0.32
CA GLU A 90 -7.11 12.20 -0.26
C GLU A 90 -6.09 11.07 -0.40
N VAL A 91 -5.07 11.25 -1.26
CA VAL A 91 -3.96 10.28 -1.40
C VAL A 91 -3.13 10.24 -0.13
N PHE A 92 -2.81 11.42 0.42
CA PHE A 92 -2.09 11.51 1.69
C PHE A 92 -2.87 10.84 2.83
N LYS A 93 -4.18 11.08 2.92
CA LYS A 93 -5.04 10.45 3.92
C LYS A 93 -5.03 8.93 3.82
N ALA A 94 -5.14 8.37 2.61
CA ALA A 94 -5.05 6.92 2.40
C ALA A 94 -3.71 6.34 2.87
N MET A 95 -2.60 7.04 2.61
CA MET A 95 -1.28 6.66 3.15
C MET A 95 -1.25 6.68 4.67
N MET A 96 -1.81 7.71 5.30
CA MET A 96 -1.83 7.84 6.76
C MET A 96 -2.71 6.76 7.40
N ASP A 97 -3.88 6.48 6.84
CA ASP A 97 -4.75 5.40 7.30
C ASP A 97 -3.99 4.06 7.30
N PHE A 98 -3.19 3.79 6.26
CA PHE A 98 -2.33 2.60 6.23
C PHE A 98 -1.21 2.67 7.27
N ILE A 99 -0.48 3.79 7.38
CA ILE A 99 0.64 3.95 8.31
C ILE A 99 0.20 3.68 9.76
N TYR A 100 -0.98 4.16 10.14
CA TYR A 100 -1.48 3.99 11.50
C TYR A 100 -2.13 2.63 11.76
N THR A 101 -2.84 2.08 10.78
CA THR A 101 -3.65 0.87 10.99
C THR A 101 -3.02 -0.41 10.45
N GLY A 102 -2.07 -0.31 9.51
CA GLY A 102 -1.55 -1.43 8.73
C GLY A 102 -2.58 -2.08 7.80
N LYS A 103 -3.80 -1.54 7.73
CA LYS A 103 -4.89 -2.06 6.90
C LYS A 103 -4.85 -1.43 5.51
N GLN A 104 -5.39 -2.16 4.52
CA GLN A 104 -5.58 -1.61 3.19
C GLN A 104 -6.57 -0.45 3.25
N PRO A 105 -6.19 0.75 2.78
CA PRO A 105 -7.12 1.86 2.68
C PRO A 105 -8.11 1.63 1.54
N ASP A 106 -9.15 2.47 1.49
CA ASP A 106 -9.99 2.54 0.31
C ASP A 106 -9.19 3.13 -0.86
N LEU A 107 -8.94 2.28 -1.88
CA LEU A 107 -8.15 2.63 -3.06
C LEU A 107 -9.02 2.95 -4.28
N HIS A 108 -10.35 3.04 -4.14
CA HIS A 108 -11.26 3.34 -5.24
C HIS A 108 -10.78 4.55 -6.03
N SER A 109 -10.60 4.38 -7.34
CA SER A 109 -10.17 5.40 -8.31
C SER A 109 -8.87 6.16 -7.99
N MET A 110 -8.09 5.76 -6.96
CA MET A 110 -6.85 6.43 -6.57
C MET A 110 -5.66 5.48 -6.37
N ALA A 111 -5.81 4.19 -6.70
CA ALA A 111 -4.76 3.20 -6.51
C ALA A 111 -3.46 3.56 -7.25
N ASP A 112 -3.56 4.16 -8.41
CA ASP A 112 -2.45 4.69 -9.21
C ASP A 112 -1.71 5.82 -8.50
N ALA A 113 -2.43 6.82 -8.01
CA ALA A 113 -1.86 7.96 -7.32
C ALA A 113 -1.23 7.55 -5.96
N VAL A 114 -1.89 6.63 -5.22
CA VAL A 114 -1.34 6.07 -4.00
C VAL A 114 -0.10 5.22 -4.31
N LEU A 115 -0.09 4.44 -5.39
CA LEU A 115 1.08 3.67 -5.83
C LEU A 115 2.31 4.58 -6.03
N VAL A 116 2.16 5.67 -6.77
CA VAL A 116 3.24 6.67 -6.97
C VAL A 116 3.75 7.21 -5.63
N ALA A 117 2.84 7.54 -4.72
CA ALA A 117 3.21 8.01 -3.39
C ALA A 117 3.95 6.95 -2.57
N THR A 118 3.61 5.65 -2.71
CA THR A 118 4.30 4.58 -1.98
C THR A 118 5.76 4.46 -2.36
N TYR A 119 6.12 4.66 -3.63
CA TYR A 119 7.51 4.70 -4.08
C TYR A 119 8.27 5.88 -3.46
N LYS A 120 7.65 7.06 -3.46
CA LYS A 120 8.26 8.27 -2.89
C LYS A 120 8.51 8.14 -1.40
N TYR A 121 7.56 7.59 -0.65
CA TYR A 121 7.63 7.53 0.83
C TYR A 121 8.15 6.20 1.37
N GLY A 122 8.50 5.22 0.51
CA GLY A 122 9.07 3.93 0.90
C GLY A 122 8.08 3.02 1.62
N LEU A 123 6.82 3.00 1.21
CA LEU A 123 5.75 2.21 1.85
C LEU A 123 5.54 0.88 1.12
N GLU A 124 6.52 -0.04 1.23
CA GLU A 124 6.58 -1.27 0.45
C GLU A 124 5.30 -2.13 0.53
N ARG A 125 4.75 -2.34 1.72
CA ARG A 125 3.53 -3.15 1.87
C ARG A 125 2.32 -2.49 1.20
N LEU A 126 2.17 -1.17 1.34
CA LEU A 126 1.09 -0.43 0.67
C LEU A 126 1.26 -0.46 -0.85
N LYS A 127 2.50 -0.42 -1.34
CA LYS A 127 2.83 -0.60 -2.76
C LYS A 127 2.21 -1.88 -3.30
N PHE A 128 2.47 -3.03 -2.66
CA PHE A 128 1.90 -4.31 -3.09
C PHE A 128 0.36 -4.35 -3.01
N MET A 129 -0.23 -3.66 -2.04
CA MET A 129 -1.70 -3.52 -1.96
C MET A 129 -2.26 -2.73 -3.15
N CYS A 130 -1.59 -1.62 -3.54
CA CYS A 130 -1.98 -0.84 -4.72
C CYS A 130 -1.80 -1.65 -6.02
N GLU A 131 -0.67 -2.34 -6.18
CA GLU A 131 -0.42 -3.21 -7.35
C GLU A 131 -1.49 -4.31 -7.46
N SER A 132 -1.85 -4.94 -6.34
CA SER A 132 -2.92 -5.94 -6.31
C SER A 132 -4.28 -5.36 -6.70
N ALA A 133 -4.60 -4.15 -6.23
CA ALA A 133 -5.82 -3.45 -6.62
C ALA A 133 -5.84 -3.14 -8.12
N LEU A 134 -4.75 -2.57 -8.65
CA LEU A 134 -4.62 -2.28 -10.08
C LEU A 134 -4.71 -3.53 -10.96
N CYS A 135 -4.11 -4.65 -10.53
CA CYS A 135 -4.25 -5.93 -11.23
C CYS A 135 -5.69 -6.43 -11.30
N ARG A 136 -6.44 -6.29 -10.21
CA ARG A 136 -7.84 -6.72 -10.13
C ARG A 136 -8.76 -5.84 -10.97
N ASP A 137 -8.48 -4.54 -11.01
CA ASP A 137 -9.34 -3.52 -11.61
C ASP A 137 -8.89 -3.16 -13.04
N LEU A 138 -8.01 -4.01 -13.68
CA LEU A 138 -7.60 -3.83 -15.08
C LEU A 138 -8.79 -3.87 -16.02
N SER A 139 -8.84 -2.88 -16.91
CA SER A 139 -9.85 -2.74 -17.96
C SER A 139 -9.22 -2.25 -19.25
N VAL A 140 -9.97 -2.31 -20.35
CA VAL A 140 -9.54 -1.79 -21.66
C VAL A 140 -9.16 -0.31 -21.57
N GLU A 141 -9.90 0.47 -20.79
CA GLU A 141 -9.72 1.90 -20.64
C GLU A 141 -8.45 2.27 -19.85
N ASN A 142 -8.08 1.46 -18.82
CA ASN A 142 -6.96 1.78 -17.93
C ASN A 142 -5.67 1.00 -18.20
N ALA A 143 -5.71 -0.02 -19.07
CA ALA A 143 -4.56 -0.90 -19.33
C ALA A 143 -3.31 -0.14 -19.81
N ALA A 144 -3.47 0.83 -20.71
CA ALA A 144 -2.38 1.67 -21.21
C ALA A 144 -1.75 2.52 -20.08
N HIS A 145 -2.59 3.15 -19.25
CA HIS A 145 -2.14 3.94 -18.11
C HIS A 145 -1.41 3.07 -17.08
N THR A 146 -1.94 1.89 -16.79
CA THR A 146 -1.29 0.92 -15.89
C THR A 146 0.07 0.49 -16.44
N LEU A 147 0.19 0.20 -17.74
CA LEU A 147 1.47 -0.15 -18.37
C LEU A 147 2.49 0.98 -18.24
N PHE A 148 2.09 2.23 -18.44
CA PHE A 148 2.96 3.39 -18.23
C PHE A 148 3.46 3.49 -16.78
N LEU A 149 2.57 3.36 -15.81
CA LEU A 149 2.94 3.43 -14.39
C LEU A 149 3.97 2.35 -14.02
N VAL A 150 3.77 1.12 -14.50
CA VAL A 150 4.67 0.02 -14.15
C VAL A 150 6.03 0.11 -14.83
N ASP A 151 6.08 0.68 -16.02
CA ASP A 151 7.35 0.95 -16.70
C ASP A 151 8.16 1.99 -15.93
N LEU A 152 7.52 3.07 -15.51
CA LEU A 152 8.14 4.12 -14.71
C LEU A 152 8.69 3.61 -13.37
N HIS A 153 8.02 2.64 -12.75
CA HIS A 153 8.33 2.17 -11.39
C HIS A 153 8.90 0.75 -11.33
N SER A 154 9.14 0.10 -12.49
CA SER A 154 9.78 -1.21 -12.60
C SER A 154 9.07 -2.34 -11.81
N SER A 155 7.74 -2.29 -11.68
CA SER A 155 6.96 -3.36 -11.07
C SER A 155 6.81 -4.55 -12.01
N VAL A 156 7.58 -5.61 -11.81
CA VAL A 156 7.60 -6.77 -12.70
C VAL A 156 6.26 -7.50 -12.74
N GLN A 157 5.62 -7.72 -11.58
CA GLN A 157 4.37 -8.48 -11.50
C GLN A 157 3.21 -7.73 -12.16
N LEU A 158 3.03 -6.46 -11.85
CA LEU A 158 1.98 -5.64 -12.44
C LEU A 158 2.23 -5.43 -13.95
N LYS A 159 3.50 -5.30 -14.38
CA LYS A 159 3.87 -5.22 -15.80
C LYS A 159 3.42 -6.47 -16.55
N THR A 160 3.76 -7.64 -16.05
CA THR A 160 3.35 -8.91 -16.68
C THR A 160 1.83 -8.99 -16.80
N ARG A 161 1.10 -8.69 -15.72
CA ARG A 161 -0.37 -8.70 -15.75
C ARG A 161 -0.97 -7.70 -16.73
N ALA A 162 -0.43 -6.48 -16.81
CA ALA A 162 -0.88 -5.46 -17.76
C ALA A 162 -0.63 -5.91 -19.21
N MET A 163 0.56 -6.47 -19.50
CA MET A 163 0.90 -6.96 -20.83
C MET A 163 0.03 -8.15 -21.24
N ASP A 164 -0.20 -9.13 -20.37
CA ASP A 164 -1.08 -10.27 -20.62
C ASP A 164 -2.51 -9.81 -20.93
N PHE A 165 -3.01 -8.83 -20.16
CA PHE A 165 -4.32 -8.25 -20.40
C PHE A 165 -4.41 -7.54 -21.75
N ILE A 166 -3.40 -6.72 -22.09
CA ILE A 166 -3.32 -6.00 -23.37
C ILE A 166 -3.26 -7.01 -24.52
N ALA A 167 -2.47 -8.08 -24.41
CA ALA A 167 -2.39 -9.11 -25.45
C ALA A 167 -3.73 -9.81 -25.66
N ALA A 168 -4.46 -10.10 -24.58
CA ALA A 168 -5.76 -10.76 -24.65
C ALA A 168 -6.88 -9.85 -25.23
N HIS A 169 -6.75 -8.53 -25.10
CA HIS A 169 -7.76 -7.53 -25.50
C HIS A 169 -7.20 -6.52 -26.52
N ALA A 170 -6.21 -6.93 -27.32
CA ALA A 170 -5.43 -6.03 -28.16
C ALA A 170 -6.29 -5.17 -29.10
N SER A 171 -7.29 -5.76 -29.76
CA SER A 171 -8.17 -5.04 -30.68
C SER A 171 -8.93 -3.90 -30.01
N GLU A 172 -9.36 -4.08 -28.77
CA GLU A 172 -10.11 -3.07 -28.02
C GLU A 172 -9.18 -2.02 -27.42
N VAL A 173 -8.09 -2.46 -26.77
CA VAL A 173 -7.11 -1.57 -26.12
C VAL A 173 -6.46 -0.63 -27.14
N PHE A 174 -6.08 -1.12 -28.33
CA PHE A 174 -5.40 -0.31 -29.35
C PHE A 174 -6.30 0.78 -29.95
N GLU A 175 -7.60 0.64 -29.86
CA GLU A 175 -8.55 1.67 -30.28
C GLU A 175 -8.74 2.78 -29.25
N THR A 176 -8.34 2.57 -28.00
CA THR A 176 -8.48 3.57 -26.93
C THR A 176 -7.60 4.79 -27.18
N LEU A 177 -8.08 5.96 -26.77
CA LEU A 177 -7.29 7.19 -26.80
C LEU A 177 -6.06 7.08 -25.88
N SER A 178 -6.20 6.41 -24.75
CA SER A 178 -5.12 6.19 -23.77
C SER A 178 -3.95 5.43 -24.39
N TRP A 179 -4.24 4.36 -25.17
CA TRP A 179 -3.19 3.61 -25.89
C TRP A 179 -2.52 4.44 -26.97
N LYS A 180 -3.31 5.11 -27.82
CA LYS A 180 -2.78 5.97 -28.89
C LYS A 180 -1.88 7.08 -28.35
N THR A 181 -2.27 7.68 -27.23
CA THR A 181 -1.45 8.70 -26.54
C THR A 181 -0.17 8.10 -25.95
N LEU A 182 -0.26 6.92 -25.34
CA LEU A 182 0.89 6.20 -24.76
C LEU A 182 1.96 5.92 -25.84
N VAL A 183 1.57 5.28 -26.93
CA VAL A 183 2.49 4.91 -28.03
C VAL A 183 3.11 6.13 -28.70
N TYR A 184 2.35 7.22 -28.84
CA TYR A 184 2.87 8.47 -29.37
C TYR A 184 3.95 9.09 -28.45
N SER A 185 3.70 9.10 -27.16
CA SER A 185 4.59 9.71 -26.17
C SER A 185 5.75 8.81 -25.74
N TYR A 186 5.54 7.48 -25.76
CA TYR A 186 6.49 6.46 -25.32
C TYR A 186 6.55 5.28 -26.32
N PRO A 187 7.18 5.46 -27.49
CA PRO A 187 7.16 4.45 -28.57
C PRO A 187 7.71 3.07 -28.16
N HIS A 188 8.61 3.02 -27.17
CA HIS A 188 9.19 1.77 -26.66
C HIS A 188 8.19 0.87 -25.93
N LEU A 189 7.03 1.39 -25.54
CA LEU A 189 5.96 0.61 -24.87
C LEU A 189 4.94 0.01 -25.86
N GLY A 190 4.98 0.41 -27.12
CA GLY A 190 4.02 -0.03 -28.14
C GLY A 190 4.53 -1.11 -29.11
N GLY A 191 5.76 -1.60 -28.88
CA GLY A 191 6.45 -2.56 -29.76
C GLY A 191 6.42 -4.00 -29.25
#